data_9e1065e10ef5f0d166364890b96c113f
#
_entry.id   9e1065e10ef5f0d166364890b96c113f
#
_cell.length_a   1.000
_cell.length_b   1.000
_cell.length_c   1.000
_cell.angle_alpha   90.00
_cell.angle_beta   90.00
_cell.angle_gamma   90.00
#
_symmetry.space_group_name_H-M   'P 1'
#
loop_
_entity.id
_entity.type
_entity.pdbx_description
1 polymer ?
#
loop_
_entity_poly.entity_id
_entity_poly.type
_entity_poly.pdbx_seq_one_letter_code
_entity_poly.pdbx_strand_id
1 'polypeptide(L)'
;KVHKFLGLTVGFIYNSQDAKEKREAYKCDITYGTNSEFGFDYLRDNMCTKRADMVGRGLEFAIIDEVDSILIDEARTPLIISGPTGESSDQYITACKFAKSLKEGDVDIDEKKKTINLNENGIAKAERYYKLSNLADIENTDINHNINNAIRARFLMHKDEDYIVRDGEVLIVDEFTGRIMVGRRYSDGLHQAIEAKEGVKINGENKTFATVTFQNFFKLYKKISG
;
A
#
# COMPACT_ATOMS: atom_id res chain seq x y z
N LYS A 1 -14.72 36.76 -12.73
CA LYS A 1 -15.64 37.91 -12.99
C LYS A 1 -16.42 37.68 -14.31
N VAL A 2 -15.75 37.31 -15.44
CA VAL A 2 -16.39 37.11 -16.74
C VAL A 2 -17.50 36.06 -16.71
N HIS A 3 -17.22 34.86 -16.20
CA HIS A 3 -18.23 33.80 -16.11
C HIS A 3 -19.45 34.19 -15.29
N LYS A 4 -19.24 34.85 -14.14
CA LYS A 4 -20.35 35.37 -13.32
C LYS A 4 -21.17 36.45 -14.05
N PHE A 5 -20.51 37.28 -14.87
CA PHE A 5 -21.21 38.25 -15.70
C PHE A 5 -22.11 37.57 -16.74
N LEU A 6 -21.68 36.40 -17.27
CA LEU A 6 -22.47 35.57 -18.18
C LEU A 6 -23.52 34.70 -17.45
N GLY A 7 -23.73 34.88 -16.16
CA GLY A 7 -24.72 34.15 -15.38
C GLY A 7 -24.30 32.75 -14.95
N LEU A 8 -23.02 32.37 -15.15
CA LEU A 8 -22.51 31.06 -14.76
C LEU A 8 -21.98 31.05 -13.33
N THR A 9 -22.22 29.96 -12.62
CA THR A 9 -21.64 29.69 -11.30
C THR A 9 -20.24 29.14 -11.44
N VAL A 10 -19.33 29.51 -10.51
CA VAL A 10 -17.92 29.13 -10.55
C VAL A 10 -17.49 28.64 -9.18
N GLY A 11 -17.00 27.41 -9.13
CA GLY A 11 -16.39 26.77 -7.98
C GLY A 11 -14.87 26.60 -8.14
N PHE A 12 -14.19 26.47 -7.02
CA PHE A 12 -12.76 26.19 -6.95
C PHE A 12 -12.52 25.00 -6.03
N ILE A 13 -11.63 24.09 -6.41
CA ILE A 13 -11.18 23.00 -5.56
C ILE A 13 -9.70 23.16 -5.22
N TYR A 14 -9.36 22.92 -3.97
CA TYR A 14 -8.00 22.96 -3.44
C TYR A 14 -7.85 22.04 -2.23
N ASN A 15 -6.63 21.74 -1.85
CA ASN A 15 -6.29 20.65 -0.92
C ASN A 15 -6.92 20.75 0.48
N SER A 16 -7.09 21.98 1.02
CA SER A 16 -7.57 22.18 2.39
C SER A 16 -9.09 22.13 2.56
N GLN A 17 -9.85 21.90 1.50
CA GLN A 17 -11.31 21.86 1.55
C GLN A 17 -11.83 20.54 2.12
N ASP A 18 -12.92 20.61 2.88
CA ASP A 18 -13.66 19.44 3.30
C ASP A 18 -14.56 18.88 2.17
N ALA A 19 -15.13 17.68 2.40
CA ALA A 19 -15.97 17.02 1.40
C ALA A 19 -17.25 17.80 1.07
N LYS A 20 -17.77 18.61 2.00
CA LYS A 20 -18.97 19.41 1.77
C LYS A 20 -18.65 20.61 0.87
N GLU A 21 -17.56 21.30 1.16
CA GLU A 21 -17.08 22.42 0.35
C GLU A 21 -16.75 21.99 -1.07
N LYS A 22 -16.08 20.83 -1.24
CA LYS A 22 -15.79 20.25 -2.56
C LYS A 22 -17.06 19.93 -3.32
N ARG A 23 -18.07 19.29 -2.68
CA ARG A 23 -19.36 19.02 -3.34
C ARG A 23 -20.05 20.29 -3.84
N GLU A 24 -20.03 21.37 -3.04
CA GLU A 24 -20.62 22.64 -3.48
C GLU A 24 -19.84 23.24 -4.67
N ALA A 25 -18.51 23.15 -4.68
CA ALA A 25 -17.70 23.57 -5.80
C ALA A 25 -17.98 22.75 -7.07
N TYR A 26 -18.17 21.43 -6.96
CA TYR A 26 -18.50 20.56 -8.09
C TYR A 26 -19.93 20.73 -8.62
N LYS A 27 -20.86 21.33 -7.85
CA LYS A 27 -22.21 21.67 -8.30
C LYS A 27 -22.24 22.90 -9.21
N CYS A 28 -21.19 23.70 -9.21
CA CYS A 28 -21.10 24.88 -10.07
C CYS A 28 -21.01 24.51 -11.56
N ASP A 29 -21.45 25.41 -12.43
CA ASP A 29 -21.36 25.22 -13.89
C ASP A 29 -19.92 25.03 -14.35
N ILE A 30 -18.99 25.77 -13.73
CA ILE A 30 -17.56 25.68 -13.98
C ILE A 30 -16.84 25.43 -12.66
N THR A 31 -15.96 24.42 -12.66
CA THR A 31 -15.10 24.11 -11.51
C THR A 31 -13.64 24.23 -11.91
N TYR A 32 -12.88 25.06 -11.20
CA TYR A 32 -11.44 25.22 -11.37
C TYR A 32 -10.69 24.45 -10.30
N GLY A 33 -9.56 23.88 -10.68
CA GLY A 33 -8.64 23.20 -9.77
C GLY A 33 -7.38 22.74 -10.48
N THR A 34 -6.41 22.22 -9.75
CA THR A 34 -5.25 21.59 -10.34
C THR A 34 -5.60 20.19 -10.87
N ASN A 35 -4.85 19.72 -11.86
CA ASN A 35 -4.98 18.36 -12.39
C ASN A 35 -4.90 17.29 -11.29
N SER A 36 -4.00 17.49 -10.33
CA SER A 36 -3.83 16.57 -9.18
C SER A 36 -5.06 16.54 -8.27
N GLU A 37 -5.66 17.69 -7.93
CA GLU A 37 -6.86 17.72 -7.08
C GLU A 37 -8.03 16.97 -7.71
N PHE A 38 -8.29 17.20 -9.01
CA PHE A 38 -9.33 16.46 -9.74
C PHE A 38 -9.04 14.94 -9.75
N GLY A 39 -7.81 14.56 -10.03
CA GLY A 39 -7.42 13.16 -10.07
C GLY A 39 -7.49 12.48 -8.71
N PHE A 40 -7.07 13.14 -7.63
CA PHE A 40 -7.22 12.60 -6.28
C PHE A 40 -8.66 12.52 -5.80
N ASP A 41 -9.51 13.49 -6.15
CA ASP A 41 -10.94 13.43 -5.84
C ASP A 41 -11.60 12.25 -6.59
N TYR A 42 -11.25 12.04 -7.86
CA TYR A 42 -11.68 10.87 -8.62
C TYR A 42 -11.27 9.55 -7.95
N LEU A 43 -10.01 9.43 -7.50
CA LEU A 43 -9.55 8.23 -6.80
C LEU A 43 -10.32 8.01 -5.50
N ARG A 44 -10.52 9.06 -4.69
CA ARG A 44 -11.30 8.98 -3.44
C ARG A 44 -12.74 8.58 -3.69
N ASP A 45 -13.38 9.14 -4.70
CA ASP A 45 -14.76 8.81 -5.06
C ASP A 45 -14.91 7.33 -5.47
N ASN A 46 -13.92 6.77 -6.19
CA ASN A 46 -13.91 5.35 -6.53
C ASN A 46 -13.62 4.41 -5.35
N MET A 47 -13.12 4.93 -4.25
CA MET A 47 -12.93 4.18 -3.00
C MET A 47 -14.15 4.25 -2.08
N CYS A 48 -15.11 5.15 -2.34
CA CYS A 48 -16.32 5.30 -1.54
C CYS A 48 -17.25 4.10 -1.70
N THR A 49 -17.76 3.58 -0.58
CA THR A 49 -18.78 2.50 -0.59
C THR A 49 -20.19 3.02 -0.82
N LYS A 50 -20.44 4.29 -0.53
CA LYS A 50 -21.75 4.94 -0.70
C LYS A 50 -21.63 6.12 -1.65
N ARG A 51 -22.56 6.23 -2.59
CA ARG A 51 -22.62 7.34 -3.54
C ARG A 51 -22.77 8.71 -2.86
N ALA A 52 -23.37 8.77 -1.69
CA ALA A 52 -23.52 9.99 -0.91
C ALA A 52 -22.19 10.56 -0.40
N ASP A 53 -21.16 9.73 -0.30
CA ASP A 53 -19.84 10.13 0.19
C ASP A 53 -18.96 10.70 -0.93
N MET A 54 -19.33 10.48 -2.19
CA MET A 54 -18.62 11.03 -3.34
C MET A 54 -18.75 12.56 -3.41
N VAL A 55 -17.72 13.22 -3.90
CA VAL A 55 -17.67 14.67 -4.03
C VAL A 55 -17.80 15.17 -5.47
N GLY A 56 -17.29 14.37 -6.43
CA GLY A 56 -17.22 14.72 -7.84
C GLY A 56 -18.56 14.64 -8.56
N ARG A 57 -18.56 15.15 -9.78
CA ARG A 57 -19.67 15.07 -10.74
C ARG A 57 -19.26 14.27 -11.98
N GLY A 58 -20.19 14.08 -12.93
CA GLY A 58 -19.90 13.47 -14.23
C GLY A 58 -18.78 14.20 -14.98
N LEU A 59 -17.96 13.43 -15.70
CA LEU A 59 -16.79 13.90 -16.44
C LEU A 59 -17.20 14.26 -17.89
N GLU A 60 -17.91 15.38 -18.05
CA GLU A 60 -18.49 15.77 -19.34
C GLU A 60 -17.48 16.50 -20.23
N PHE A 61 -16.86 17.57 -19.71
CA PHE A 61 -15.96 18.41 -20.48
C PHE A 61 -14.83 18.94 -19.59
N ALA A 62 -13.59 18.87 -20.07
CA ALA A 62 -12.43 19.45 -19.44
C ALA A 62 -11.71 20.42 -20.37
N ILE A 63 -11.31 21.58 -19.86
CA ILE A 63 -10.36 22.48 -20.49
C ILE A 63 -9.07 22.36 -19.67
N ILE A 64 -7.97 21.96 -20.32
CA ILE A 64 -6.69 21.70 -19.69
C ILE A 64 -5.72 22.79 -20.16
N ASP A 65 -5.28 23.62 -19.22
CA ASP A 65 -4.19 24.56 -19.46
C ASP A 65 -2.85 23.81 -19.48
N GLU A 66 -1.92 24.21 -20.34
CA GLU A 66 -0.65 23.52 -20.58
C GLU A 66 -0.84 22.00 -20.87
N VAL A 67 -1.75 21.71 -21.78
CA VAL A 67 -2.19 20.34 -22.11
C VAL A 67 -1.05 19.43 -22.58
N ASP A 68 -0.05 19.96 -23.27
CA ASP A 68 1.16 19.27 -23.69
C ASP A 68 1.99 18.78 -22.50
N SER A 69 2.20 19.63 -21.49
CA SER A 69 2.87 19.21 -20.27
C SER A 69 2.10 18.09 -19.54
N ILE A 70 0.79 18.23 -19.38
CA ILE A 70 -0.02 17.30 -18.59
C ILE A 70 -0.28 15.97 -19.33
N LEU A 71 -0.57 16.02 -20.63
CA LEU A 71 -0.97 14.82 -21.39
C LEU A 71 0.15 14.19 -22.22
N ILE A 72 1.33 14.82 -22.30
CA ILE A 72 2.51 14.28 -22.98
C ILE A 72 3.63 14.05 -21.97
N ASP A 73 4.18 15.10 -21.36
CA ASP A 73 5.36 15.00 -20.51
C ASP A 73 5.06 14.22 -19.20
N GLU A 74 3.96 14.57 -18.54
CA GLU A 74 3.51 13.94 -17.29
C GLU A 74 2.42 12.87 -17.47
N ALA A 75 2.11 12.50 -18.71
CA ALA A 75 0.99 11.61 -19.04
C ALA A 75 0.97 10.31 -18.24
N ARG A 76 2.14 9.72 -17.98
CA ARG A 76 2.33 8.46 -17.27
C ARG A 76 2.59 8.63 -15.78
N THR A 77 2.65 9.85 -15.27
CA THR A 77 2.83 10.12 -13.84
C THR A 77 1.61 9.60 -13.07
N PRO A 78 1.77 8.67 -12.14
CA PRO A 78 0.66 8.12 -11.40
C PRO A 78 0.31 9.00 -10.20
N LEU A 79 -0.96 9.25 -10.01
CA LEU A 79 -1.53 9.66 -8.74
C LEU A 79 -1.77 8.39 -7.91
N ILE A 80 -1.29 8.36 -6.68
CA ILE A 80 -1.33 7.15 -5.83
C ILE A 80 -1.93 7.52 -4.48
N ILE A 81 -2.96 6.77 -4.06
CA ILE A 81 -3.44 6.77 -2.69
C ILE A 81 -2.96 5.47 -2.04
N SER A 82 -2.15 5.61 -1.01
CA SER A 82 -1.66 4.51 -0.20
C SER A 82 -1.92 4.78 1.27
N GLY A 83 -2.02 3.74 2.04
CA GLY A 83 -2.18 3.83 3.49
C GLY A 83 -1.74 2.55 4.18
N PRO A 84 -1.61 2.57 5.50
CA PRO A 84 -1.19 1.41 6.25
C PRO A 84 -2.20 0.27 6.05
N THR A 85 -1.68 -0.92 5.77
CA THR A 85 -2.45 -2.15 5.93
C THR A 85 -2.81 -2.25 7.41
N GLY A 86 -4.08 -2.45 7.73
CA GLY A 86 -4.56 -2.58 9.11
C GLY A 86 -4.11 -3.88 9.80
N GLU A 87 -3.06 -4.54 9.33
CA GLU A 87 -2.48 -5.71 9.96
C GLU A 87 -1.89 -5.30 11.30
N SER A 88 -2.41 -5.92 12.34
CA SER A 88 -1.98 -5.62 13.69
C SER A 88 -0.55 -6.13 13.90
N SER A 89 0.31 -5.31 14.48
CA SER A 89 1.67 -5.70 14.86
C SER A 89 1.70 -6.97 15.70
N ASP A 90 0.61 -7.28 16.40
CA ASP A 90 0.45 -8.44 17.26
C ASP A 90 0.51 -9.77 16.49
N GLN A 91 0.06 -9.79 15.23
CA GLN A 91 0.12 -10.99 14.38
C GLN A 91 1.56 -11.37 14.07
N TYR A 92 2.40 -10.40 13.73
CA TYR A 92 3.84 -10.61 13.49
C TYR A 92 4.57 -11.03 14.75
N ILE A 93 4.25 -10.42 15.90
CA ILE A 93 4.84 -10.79 17.20
C ILE A 93 4.46 -12.22 17.56
N THR A 94 3.20 -12.61 17.34
CA THR A 94 2.70 -13.97 17.64
C THR A 94 3.38 -14.99 16.74
N ALA A 95 3.47 -14.72 15.42
CA ALA A 95 4.15 -15.58 14.47
C ALA A 95 5.66 -15.71 14.79
N CYS A 96 6.31 -14.63 15.22
CA CYS A 96 7.70 -14.66 15.65
C CYS A 96 7.90 -15.52 16.91
N LYS A 97 6.99 -15.42 17.92
CA LYS A 97 7.03 -16.27 19.12
C LYS A 97 6.84 -17.75 18.75
N PHE A 98 5.91 -18.05 17.85
CA PHE A 98 5.73 -19.40 17.33
C PHE A 98 6.99 -19.89 16.61
N ALA A 99 7.52 -19.11 15.69
CA ALA A 99 8.75 -19.46 14.99
C ALA A 99 9.91 -19.74 15.94
N LYS A 100 10.07 -18.96 17.04
CA LYS A 100 11.08 -19.21 18.09
C LYS A 100 10.92 -20.54 18.83
N SER A 101 9.73 -21.13 18.84
CA SER A 101 9.48 -22.43 19.46
C SER A 101 9.84 -23.63 18.56
N LEU A 102 10.00 -23.42 17.27
CA LEU A 102 10.33 -24.46 16.30
C LEU A 102 11.80 -24.90 16.41
N LYS A 103 12.07 -26.15 15.99
CA LYS A 103 13.41 -26.70 15.85
C LYS A 103 13.69 -26.96 14.36
N GLU A 104 14.95 -27.22 14.01
CA GLU A 104 15.33 -27.55 12.61
C GLU A 104 14.56 -28.75 12.06
N GLY A 105 14.22 -29.74 12.89
CA GLY A 105 13.40 -30.89 12.48
C GLY A 105 11.90 -30.58 12.25
N ASP A 106 11.45 -29.36 12.40
CA ASP A 106 10.06 -28.92 12.17
C ASP A 106 9.89 -28.19 10.83
N VAL A 107 11.01 -27.94 10.14
CA VAL A 107 11.05 -27.17 8.90
C VAL A 107 11.87 -27.91 7.84
N ASP A 108 11.49 -27.73 6.57
CA ASP A 108 12.25 -28.17 5.42
C ASP A 108 12.93 -26.95 4.79
N ILE A 109 14.26 -26.96 4.77
CA ILE A 109 15.07 -25.85 4.25
C ILE A 109 15.74 -26.31 2.94
N ASP A 110 15.51 -25.57 1.86
CA ASP A 110 16.26 -25.67 0.60
C ASP A 110 17.23 -24.49 0.49
N GLU A 111 18.47 -24.69 0.91
CA GLU A 111 19.51 -23.65 0.91
C GLU A 111 19.79 -23.12 -0.51
N LYS A 112 19.72 -23.98 -1.55
CA LYS A 112 20.00 -23.57 -2.94
C LYS A 112 18.95 -22.62 -3.49
N LYS A 113 17.68 -22.84 -3.11
CA LYS A 113 16.55 -21.99 -3.53
C LYS A 113 16.24 -20.89 -2.52
N LYS A 114 16.92 -20.84 -1.38
CA LYS A 114 16.60 -19.95 -0.26
C LYS A 114 15.12 -20.00 0.13
N THR A 115 14.54 -21.21 0.15
CA THR A 115 13.15 -21.45 0.54
C THR A 115 13.07 -22.28 1.80
N ILE A 116 12.05 -22.03 2.59
CA ILE A 116 11.77 -22.76 3.83
C ILE A 116 10.26 -22.96 3.97
N ASN A 117 9.86 -24.14 4.41
CA ASN A 117 8.46 -24.47 4.68
C ASN A 117 8.36 -25.26 5.98
N LEU A 118 7.19 -25.25 6.61
CA LEU A 118 6.89 -26.18 7.69
C LEU A 118 6.74 -27.59 7.11
N ASN A 119 7.35 -28.57 7.76
CA ASN A 119 7.04 -29.98 7.50
C ASN A 119 5.80 -30.42 8.30
N GLU A 120 5.42 -31.70 8.20
CA GLU A 120 4.24 -32.23 8.88
C GLU A 120 4.26 -31.98 10.41
N ASN A 121 5.42 -32.09 11.04
CA ASN A 121 5.59 -31.83 12.46
C ASN A 121 5.40 -30.34 12.78
N GLY A 122 5.95 -29.47 11.95
CA GLY A 122 5.82 -28.01 12.06
C GLY A 122 4.37 -27.55 11.88
N ILE A 123 3.66 -28.11 10.89
CA ILE A 123 2.23 -27.85 10.64
C ILE A 123 1.40 -28.25 11.86
N ALA A 124 1.59 -29.47 12.38
CA ALA A 124 0.85 -29.95 13.57
C ALA A 124 1.11 -29.08 14.81
N LYS A 125 2.32 -28.55 14.96
CA LYS A 125 2.65 -27.58 16.01
C LYS A 125 1.97 -26.23 15.81
N ALA A 126 1.90 -25.73 14.57
CA ALA A 126 1.23 -24.49 14.21
C ALA A 126 -0.27 -24.57 14.51
N GLU A 127 -0.93 -25.63 14.06
CA GLU A 127 -2.35 -25.88 14.30
C GLU A 127 -2.67 -25.92 15.80
N ARG A 128 -1.84 -26.60 16.58
CA ARG A 128 -1.99 -26.64 18.05
C ARG A 128 -1.76 -25.27 18.69
N TYR A 129 -0.74 -24.53 18.25
CA TYR A 129 -0.39 -23.22 18.81
C TYR A 129 -1.49 -22.18 18.56
N TYR A 130 -2.01 -22.16 17.33
CA TYR A 130 -3.06 -21.24 16.92
C TYR A 130 -4.48 -21.76 17.17
N LYS A 131 -4.62 -23.01 17.66
CA LYS A 131 -5.90 -23.72 17.89
C LYS A 131 -6.74 -23.83 16.61
N LEU A 132 -6.11 -24.18 15.49
CA LEU A 132 -6.72 -24.37 14.19
C LEU A 132 -6.98 -25.86 13.94
N SER A 133 -8.01 -26.14 13.16
CA SER A 133 -8.30 -27.50 12.65
C SER A 133 -7.41 -27.86 11.46
N ASN A 134 -7.13 -26.88 10.60
CA ASN A 134 -6.28 -27.06 9.43
C ASN A 134 -5.65 -25.71 9.04
N LEU A 135 -4.33 -25.66 8.98
CA LEU A 135 -3.58 -24.45 8.63
C LEU A 135 -3.77 -24.06 7.16
N ALA A 136 -4.10 -24.99 6.30
CA ALA A 136 -4.27 -24.76 4.84
C ALA A 136 -5.65 -24.21 4.46
N ASP A 137 -6.58 -24.07 5.40
CA ASP A 137 -7.89 -23.48 5.12
C ASP A 137 -7.79 -22.01 4.67
N ILE A 138 -8.68 -21.60 3.78
CA ILE A 138 -8.70 -20.23 3.23
C ILE A 138 -8.81 -19.18 4.32
N GLU A 139 -9.55 -19.45 5.39
CA GLU A 139 -9.71 -18.55 6.53
C GLU A 139 -8.41 -18.32 7.31
N ASN A 140 -7.43 -19.23 7.18
CA ASN A 140 -6.15 -19.19 7.88
C ASN A 140 -4.99 -18.69 7.00
N THR A 141 -5.30 -18.19 5.80
CA THR A 141 -4.28 -17.75 4.83
C THR A 141 -3.34 -16.68 5.40
N ASP A 142 -3.87 -15.70 6.14
CA ASP A 142 -3.06 -14.64 6.75
C ASP A 142 -2.15 -15.18 7.86
N ILE A 143 -2.67 -16.11 8.67
CA ILE A 143 -1.88 -16.78 9.72
C ILE A 143 -0.75 -17.58 9.10
N ASN A 144 -1.04 -18.37 8.07
CA ASN A 144 -0.05 -19.17 7.35
C ASN A 144 1.01 -18.26 6.69
N HIS A 145 0.60 -17.16 6.09
CA HIS A 145 1.50 -16.17 5.51
C HIS A 145 2.45 -15.57 6.55
N ASN A 146 1.93 -15.15 7.71
CA ASN A 146 2.72 -14.59 8.79
C ASN A 146 3.68 -15.63 9.42
N ILE A 147 3.26 -16.88 9.53
CA ILE A 147 4.12 -17.99 9.96
C ILE A 147 5.27 -18.17 8.97
N ASN A 148 4.99 -18.24 7.67
CA ASN A 148 5.99 -18.41 6.63
C ASN A 148 7.02 -17.26 6.64
N ASN A 149 6.60 -16.04 6.83
CA ASN A 149 7.51 -14.90 6.98
C ASN A 149 8.34 -14.99 8.27
N ALA A 150 7.74 -15.41 9.37
CA ALA A 150 8.44 -15.54 10.64
C ALA A 150 9.52 -16.64 10.63
N ILE A 151 9.23 -17.81 10.02
CA ILE A 151 10.22 -18.88 9.86
C ILE A 151 11.33 -18.48 8.90
N ARG A 152 10.98 -17.78 7.82
CA ARG A 152 11.94 -17.23 6.87
C ARG A 152 12.87 -16.20 7.53
N ALA A 153 12.29 -15.27 8.29
CA ALA A 153 13.06 -14.28 9.04
C ALA A 153 14.01 -14.92 10.06
N ARG A 154 13.58 -16.04 10.69
CA ARG A 154 14.39 -16.73 11.70
C ARG A 154 15.53 -17.55 11.11
N PHE A 155 15.24 -18.40 10.12
CA PHE A 155 16.16 -19.42 9.64
C PHE A 155 16.98 -19.00 8.43
N LEU A 156 16.48 -18.06 7.60
CA LEU A 156 17.13 -17.66 6.35
C LEU A 156 17.68 -16.22 6.38
N MET A 157 17.25 -15.39 7.34
CA MET A 157 17.69 -13.99 7.39
C MET A 157 18.65 -13.80 8.57
N HIS A 158 19.88 -13.43 8.29
CA HIS A 158 20.95 -13.30 9.29
C HIS A 158 21.28 -11.82 9.51
N LYS A 159 21.33 -11.46 10.80
CA LYS A 159 21.79 -10.13 11.20
C LYS A 159 23.27 -9.96 10.87
N ASP A 160 23.63 -8.75 10.44
CA ASP A 160 24.97 -8.36 10.00
C ASP A 160 25.41 -8.96 8.65
N GLU A 161 24.55 -9.75 7.99
CA GLU A 161 24.72 -10.27 6.63
C GLU A 161 23.63 -9.75 5.71
N ASP A 162 22.35 -10.10 5.96
CA ASP A 162 21.21 -9.71 5.14
C ASP A 162 20.64 -8.35 5.58
N TYR A 163 20.76 -8.00 6.85
CA TYR A 163 20.28 -6.75 7.43
C TYR A 163 21.06 -6.36 8.67
N ILE A 164 21.00 -5.07 9.02
CA ILE A 164 21.50 -4.53 10.29
C ILE A 164 20.36 -3.87 11.07
N VAL A 165 20.57 -3.71 12.37
CA VAL A 165 19.67 -2.91 13.23
C VAL A 165 20.42 -1.66 13.66
N ARG A 166 19.91 -0.47 13.29
CA ARG A 166 20.46 0.81 13.66
C ARG A 166 19.33 1.77 14.07
N ASP A 167 19.53 2.48 15.16
CA ASP A 167 18.57 3.49 15.67
C ASP A 167 17.15 2.94 15.89
N GLY A 168 17.01 1.63 16.17
CA GLY A 168 15.73 0.96 16.35
C GLY A 168 15.02 0.59 15.04
N GLU A 169 15.72 0.66 13.91
CA GLU A 169 15.21 0.29 12.59
C GLU A 169 16.02 -0.85 11.97
N VAL A 170 15.33 -1.70 11.20
CA VAL A 170 15.95 -2.73 10.35
C VAL A 170 16.32 -2.11 9.01
N LEU A 171 17.58 -2.22 8.63
CA LEU A 171 18.11 -1.73 7.36
C LEU A 171 18.66 -2.91 6.55
N ILE A 172 18.26 -3.00 5.28
CA ILE A 172 18.72 -4.05 4.36
C ILE A 172 20.18 -3.85 4.01
N VAL A 173 20.93 -4.94 3.95
CA VAL A 173 22.29 -4.98 3.39
C VAL A 173 22.23 -5.66 2.03
N ASP A 174 22.81 -5.04 1.03
CA ASP A 174 22.90 -5.63 -0.32
C ASP A 174 23.90 -6.79 -0.32
N GLU A 175 23.45 -7.96 -0.75
CA GLU A 175 24.23 -9.22 -0.72
C GLU A 175 25.52 -9.14 -1.56
N PHE A 176 25.53 -8.34 -2.64
CA PHE A 176 26.69 -8.26 -3.55
C PHE A 176 27.67 -7.16 -3.19
N THR A 177 27.17 -6.03 -2.69
CA THR A 177 28.01 -4.84 -2.45
C THR A 177 28.28 -4.59 -0.96
N GLY A 178 27.55 -5.25 -0.06
CA GLY A 178 27.60 -5.00 1.38
C GLY A 178 27.09 -3.60 1.79
N ARG A 179 26.43 -2.87 0.88
CA ARG A 179 25.95 -1.52 1.13
C ARG A 179 24.61 -1.54 1.85
N ILE A 180 24.43 -0.62 2.78
CA ILE A 180 23.16 -0.41 3.46
C ILE A 180 22.20 0.30 2.50
N MET A 181 21.02 -0.29 2.31
CA MET A 181 19.99 0.20 1.42
C MET A 181 18.96 1.01 2.22
N VAL A 182 19.26 2.28 2.47
CA VAL A 182 18.37 3.17 3.23
C VAL A 182 17.07 3.39 2.46
N GLY A 183 15.92 3.29 3.17
CA GLY A 183 14.59 3.49 2.61
C GLY A 183 14.02 2.30 1.84
N ARG A 184 14.78 1.20 1.67
CA ARG A 184 14.26 -0.05 1.11
C ARG A 184 13.77 -0.98 2.22
N ARG A 185 12.73 -1.75 1.89
CA ARG A 185 12.14 -2.76 2.79
C ARG A 185 11.95 -4.06 2.01
N TYR A 186 12.04 -5.20 2.69
CA TYR A 186 11.58 -6.47 2.12
C TYR A 186 10.07 -6.42 1.94
N SER A 187 9.56 -7.00 0.87
CA SER A 187 8.13 -7.08 0.55
C SER A 187 7.41 -8.18 1.32
N ASP A 188 6.10 -8.19 1.16
CA ASP A 188 5.20 -9.27 1.57
C ASP A 188 5.25 -9.63 3.07
N GLY A 189 5.48 -8.65 3.94
CA GLY A 189 5.49 -8.87 5.39
C GLY A 189 6.81 -9.41 5.96
N LEU A 190 7.81 -9.73 5.12
CA LEU A 190 9.09 -10.25 5.60
C LEU A 190 9.85 -9.20 6.45
N HIS A 191 9.79 -7.92 6.06
CA HIS A 191 10.45 -6.86 6.82
C HIS A 191 9.87 -6.74 8.23
N GLN A 192 8.56 -6.80 8.36
CA GLN A 192 7.84 -6.77 9.63
C GLN A 192 8.15 -8.01 10.49
N ALA A 193 8.31 -9.17 9.85
CA ALA A 193 8.73 -10.39 10.54
C ALA A 193 10.16 -10.27 11.10
N ILE A 194 11.06 -9.58 10.39
CA ILE A 194 12.42 -9.29 10.88
C ILE A 194 12.36 -8.26 12.01
N GLU A 195 11.56 -7.20 11.88
CA GLU A 195 11.34 -6.20 12.95
C GLU A 195 10.81 -6.89 14.23
N ALA A 196 9.86 -7.83 14.10
CA ALA A 196 9.35 -8.63 15.21
C ALA A 196 10.42 -9.57 15.81
N LYS A 197 11.27 -10.16 14.97
CA LYS A 197 12.39 -11.02 15.40
C LYS A 197 13.38 -10.24 16.25
N GLU A 198 13.73 -9.03 15.85
CA GLU A 198 14.70 -8.16 16.53
C GLU A 198 14.07 -7.35 17.68
N GLY A 199 12.74 -7.39 17.82
CA GLY A 199 12.03 -6.68 18.89
C GLY A 199 12.06 -5.16 18.74
N VAL A 200 12.24 -4.67 17.53
CA VAL A 200 12.13 -3.24 17.20
C VAL A 200 10.70 -2.87 16.85
N LYS A 201 10.44 -1.56 16.69
CA LYS A 201 9.11 -1.09 16.29
C LYS A 201 8.74 -1.67 14.93
N ILE A 202 7.59 -2.34 14.85
CA ILE A 202 7.04 -2.87 13.61
C ILE A 202 6.35 -1.73 12.87
N ASN A 203 6.87 -1.39 11.70
CA ASN A 203 6.27 -0.39 10.83
C ASN A 203 5.40 -1.11 9.78
N GLY A 204 4.09 -0.81 9.76
CA GLY A 204 3.16 -1.40 8.82
C GLY A 204 3.55 -1.18 7.36
N GLU A 205 3.17 -2.09 6.49
CA GLU A 205 3.27 -1.86 5.05
C GLU A 205 2.24 -0.83 4.60
N ASN A 206 2.65 0.02 3.69
CA ASN A 206 1.71 0.87 2.97
C ASN A 206 1.21 0.11 1.74
N LYS A 207 -0.09 -0.15 1.71
CA LYS A 207 -0.75 -0.72 0.53
C LYS A 207 -1.24 0.40 -0.38
N THR A 208 -1.01 0.27 -1.67
CA THR A 208 -1.63 1.13 -2.66
C THR A 208 -3.09 0.75 -2.79
N PHE A 209 -3.99 1.65 -2.39
CA PHE A 209 -5.44 1.43 -2.47
C PHE A 209 -5.99 1.80 -3.83
N ALA A 210 -5.47 2.87 -4.44
CA ALA A 210 -5.92 3.35 -5.73
C ALA A 210 -4.79 4.06 -6.46
N THR A 211 -4.78 3.93 -7.78
CA THR A 211 -3.83 4.63 -8.65
C THR A 211 -4.46 4.95 -10.00
N VAL A 212 -4.12 6.10 -10.57
CA VAL A 212 -4.48 6.49 -11.93
C VAL A 212 -3.41 7.41 -12.50
N THR A 213 -3.05 7.26 -13.77
CA THR A 213 -2.19 8.22 -14.46
C THR A 213 -3.02 9.41 -14.99
N PHE A 214 -2.39 10.58 -15.18
CA PHE A 214 -3.10 11.74 -15.76
C PHE A 214 -3.74 11.39 -17.09
N GLN A 215 -3.03 10.70 -17.97
CA GLN A 215 -3.56 10.28 -19.28
C GLN A 215 -4.84 9.43 -19.12
N ASN A 216 -4.84 8.46 -18.22
CA ASN A 216 -5.99 7.60 -18.02
C ASN A 216 -7.15 8.33 -17.35
N PHE A 217 -6.87 9.25 -16.41
CA PHE A 217 -7.89 10.07 -15.79
C PHE A 217 -8.59 10.98 -16.81
N PHE A 218 -7.84 11.74 -17.59
CA PHE A 218 -8.45 12.66 -18.56
C PHE A 218 -9.17 11.96 -19.72
N LYS A 219 -8.78 10.73 -20.09
CA LYS A 219 -9.54 9.90 -21.05
C LYS A 219 -10.98 9.59 -20.61
N LEU A 220 -11.30 9.74 -19.35
CA LEU A 220 -12.66 9.50 -18.85
C LEU A 220 -13.63 10.63 -19.17
N TYR A 221 -13.12 11.82 -19.50
CA TYR A 221 -13.95 12.92 -19.95
C TYR A 221 -14.49 12.66 -21.37
N LYS A 222 -15.77 12.94 -21.58
CA LYS A 222 -16.40 12.80 -22.90
C LYS A 222 -15.79 13.74 -23.93
N LYS A 223 -15.33 14.92 -23.50
CA LYS A 223 -14.72 15.93 -24.34
C LYS A 223 -13.61 16.65 -23.61
N ILE A 224 -12.50 16.86 -24.30
CA ILE A 224 -11.32 17.56 -23.80
C ILE A 224 -10.95 18.66 -24.81
N SER A 225 -10.48 19.79 -24.28
CA SER A 225 -9.85 20.89 -25.01
C SER A 225 -8.67 21.44 -24.21
N GLY A 226 -7.68 21.98 -24.90
CA GLY A 226 -6.51 22.59 -24.28
C GLY A 226 -5.60 23.22 -25.29
#